data_8f771128ac4a126f1efd3ef320aee507
#
_entry.id   8f771128ac4a126f1efd3ef320aee507
#
_cell.length_a   1.000
_cell.length_b   1.000
_cell.length_c   1.000
_cell.angle_alpha   90.00
_cell.angle_beta   90.00
_cell.angle_gamma   90.00
#
_symmetry.space_group_name_H-M   'P 1'
#
loop_
_entity.id
_entity.type
_entity.pdbx_description
1 polymer ?
#
loop_
_entity_poly.entity_id
_entity_poly.type
_entity_poly.pdbx_seq_one_letter_code
_entity_poly.pdbx_strand_id
1 'polypeptide(L)'
;MFQSIFANVRARSPLVHNITNYVTVNDCANMVLACGASPIMADDAAEVEDITSLCAGLNLNIGTLNSRTIPSMLLAGRTAHRLGRPVVLDPVGAGASHLRTETALRLLREVKPTVIRGNISEMRTLAAGSGTTKGVDADAADKITEETLDRAVAFA
;
A
#
# COMPACT_ATOMS: atom_id res chain seq x y z
N MET A 1 -11.59 -20.14 -7.24
CA MET A 1 -11.53 -18.89 -6.46
C MET A 1 -10.97 -17.73 -7.27
N PHE A 2 -9.70 -17.74 -7.73
CA PHE A 2 -9.13 -16.60 -8.50
C PHE A 2 -9.84 -16.32 -9.81
N GLN A 3 -10.28 -17.33 -10.55
CA GLN A 3 -10.97 -17.15 -11.83
C GLN A 3 -12.25 -16.31 -11.71
N SER A 4 -13.03 -16.52 -10.65
CA SER A 4 -14.25 -15.73 -10.39
C SER A 4 -13.92 -14.28 -10.00
N ILE A 5 -12.82 -14.05 -9.26
CA ILE A 5 -12.37 -12.71 -8.92
C ILE A 5 -11.99 -11.93 -10.17
N PHE A 6 -11.17 -12.50 -11.07
CA PHE A 6 -10.80 -11.86 -12.33
C PHE A 6 -12.00 -11.64 -13.26
N ALA A 7 -12.93 -12.58 -13.32
CA ALA A 7 -14.16 -12.40 -14.09
C ALA A 7 -14.98 -11.20 -13.56
N ASN A 8 -15.11 -11.06 -12.25
CA ASN A 8 -15.79 -9.92 -11.62
C ASN A 8 -15.08 -8.59 -11.87
N VAL A 9 -13.75 -8.56 -11.80
CA VAL A 9 -12.96 -7.34 -12.10
C VAL A 9 -13.21 -6.92 -13.54
N ARG A 10 -13.11 -7.84 -14.51
CA ARG A 10 -13.36 -7.55 -15.93
C ARG A 10 -14.78 -7.10 -16.22
N ALA A 11 -15.77 -7.71 -15.56
CA ALA A 11 -17.17 -7.35 -15.75
C ALA A 11 -17.52 -5.96 -15.21
N ARG A 12 -16.83 -5.49 -14.17
CA ARG A 12 -17.09 -4.21 -13.50
C ARG A 12 -16.15 -3.10 -13.92
N SER A 13 -14.97 -3.44 -14.46
CA SER A 13 -13.90 -2.50 -14.82
C SER A 13 -13.69 -1.39 -13.77
N PRO A 14 -13.42 -1.74 -12.50
CA PRO A 14 -13.38 -0.76 -11.42
C PRO A 14 -12.24 0.24 -11.62
N LEU A 15 -12.47 1.49 -11.23
CA LEU A 15 -11.41 2.49 -11.10
C LEU A 15 -10.58 2.17 -9.84
N VAL A 16 -9.25 2.20 -9.97
CA VAL A 16 -8.31 1.99 -8.87
C VAL A 16 -7.39 3.19 -8.77
N HIS A 17 -7.47 3.90 -7.66
CA HIS A 17 -6.57 5.01 -7.36
C HIS A 17 -5.21 4.49 -6.89
N ASN A 18 -4.12 4.99 -7.46
CA ASN A 18 -2.77 4.58 -7.11
C ASN A 18 -1.93 5.81 -6.76
N ILE A 19 -1.44 5.86 -5.53
CA ILE A 19 -0.34 6.73 -5.14
C ILE A 19 0.85 5.80 -4.90
N THR A 20 1.69 5.65 -5.92
CA THR A 20 2.73 4.62 -5.97
C THR A 20 4.11 5.20 -6.21
N ASN A 21 5.13 4.35 -6.24
CA ASN A 21 6.51 4.75 -6.44
C ASN A 21 6.82 4.98 -7.94
N TYR A 22 7.78 5.86 -8.21
CA TYR A 22 8.18 6.25 -9.57
C TYR A 22 8.93 5.15 -10.33
N VAL A 23 9.48 4.16 -9.63
CA VAL A 23 10.27 3.09 -10.27
C VAL A 23 9.38 2.17 -11.10
N THR A 24 8.18 1.86 -10.58
CA THR A 24 7.26 0.88 -11.18
C THR A 24 5.88 1.47 -11.49
N VAL A 25 5.74 2.79 -11.55
CA VAL A 25 4.44 3.44 -11.77
C VAL A 25 3.75 2.98 -13.04
N ASN A 26 4.48 2.87 -14.14
CA ASN A 26 3.96 2.41 -15.42
C ASN A 26 3.58 0.92 -15.39
N ASP A 27 4.40 0.08 -14.75
CA ASP A 27 4.12 -1.34 -14.60
C ASP A 27 2.88 -1.58 -13.73
N CYS A 28 2.72 -0.79 -12.68
CA CYS A 28 1.53 -0.82 -11.84
C CYS A 28 0.27 -0.51 -12.66
N ALA A 29 0.28 0.56 -13.46
CA ALA A 29 -0.83 0.93 -14.33
C ALA A 29 -1.15 -0.19 -15.35
N ASN A 30 -0.13 -0.72 -16.01
CA ASN A 30 -0.29 -1.79 -17.00
C ASN A 30 -0.81 -3.09 -16.37
N MET A 31 -0.39 -3.42 -15.16
CA MET A 31 -0.89 -4.60 -14.43
C MET A 31 -2.38 -4.45 -14.09
N VAL A 32 -2.80 -3.28 -13.61
CA VAL A 32 -4.22 -2.98 -13.32
C VAL A 32 -5.07 -3.12 -14.59
N LEU A 33 -4.59 -2.57 -15.72
CA LEU A 33 -5.24 -2.71 -17.03
C LEU A 33 -5.32 -4.17 -17.48
N ALA A 34 -4.23 -4.92 -17.36
CA ALA A 34 -4.19 -6.34 -17.73
C ALA A 34 -5.19 -7.19 -16.92
N CYS A 35 -5.45 -6.81 -15.67
CA CYS A 35 -6.47 -7.44 -14.83
C CYS A 35 -7.91 -7.07 -15.24
N GLY A 36 -8.10 -6.06 -16.09
CA GLY A 36 -9.41 -5.59 -16.54
C GLY A 36 -10.00 -4.45 -15.69
N ALA A 37 -9.19 -3.81 -14.85
CA ALA A 37 -9.52 -2.61 -14.10
C ALA A 37 -8.93 -1.35 -14.77
N SER A 38 -9.28 -0.17 -14.29
CA SER A 38 -8.81 1.11 -14.82
C SER A 38 -8.00 1.85 -13.75
N PRO A 39 -6.69 2.10 -13.96
CA PRO A 39 -5.87 2.81 -13.00
C PRO A 39 -6.03 4.34 -13.12
N ILE A 40 -5.99 5.03 -12.00
CA ILE A 40 -5.79 6.48 -11.93
C ILE A 40 -4.56 6.74 -11.08
N MET A 41 -3.60 7.50 -11.64
CA MET A 41 -2.37 7.92 -10.98
C MET A 41 -2.49 9.41 -10.61
N ALA A 42 -2.94 9.69 -9.38
CA ALA A 42 -3.09 11.04 -8.86
C ALA A 42 -2.41 11.16 -7.50
N ASP A 43 -1.55 12.14 -7.31
CA ASP A 43 -0.79 12.32 -6.07
C ASP A 43 -0.78 13.78 -5.55
N ASP A 44 -1.54 14.67 -6.18
CA ASP A 44 -1.66 16.04 -5.71
C ASP A 44 -2.75 16.16 -4.64
N ALA A 45 -2.42 16.83 -3.52
CA ALA A 45 -3.33 17.02 -2.41
C ALA A 45 -4.62 17.78 -2.79
N ALA A 46 -4.59 18.55 -3.88
CA ALA A 46 -5.76 19.31 -4.35
C ALA A 46 -6.82 18.44 -5.04
N GLU A 47 -6.47 17.22 -5.49
CA GLU A 47 -7.40 16.35 -6.22
C GLU A 47 -7.60 14.95 -5.61
N VAL A 48 -6.68 14.47 -4.75
CA VAL A 48 -6.71 13.07 -4.29
C VAL A 48 -8.00 12.68 -3.57
N GLU A 49 -8.68 13.61 -2.92
CA GLU A 49 -9.96 13.35 -2.26
C GLU A 49 -11.08 13.08 -3.28
N ASP A 50 -11.15 13.91 -4.32
CA ASP A 50 -12.14 13.76 -5.39
C ASP A 50 -11.88 12.46 -6.16
N ILE A 51 -10.63 12.21 -6.55
CA ILE A 51 -10.23 11.00 -7.27
C ILE A 51 -10.52 9.74 -6.44
N THR A 52 -10.13 9.72 -5.16
CA THR A 52 -10.42 8.57 -4.29
C THR A 52 -11.92 8.31 -4.18
N SER A 53 -12.73 9.36 -4.16
CA SER A 53 -14.19 9.24 -4.06
C SER A 53 -14.83 8.57 -5.26
N LEU A 54 -14.24 8.71 -6.44
CA LEU A 54 -14.67 8.05 -7.67
C LEU A 54 -14.23 6.60 -7.77
N CYS A 55 -13.17 6.21 -7.05
CA CYS A 55 -12.53 4.92 -7.17
C CYS A 55 -13.17 3.84 -6.31
N ALA A 56 -13.05 2.60 -6.75
CA ALA A 56 -13.51 1.41 -6.04
C ALA A 56 -12.49 0.89 -5.02
N GLY A 57 -11.23 1.34 -5.09
CA GLY A 57 -10.16 0.97 -4.17
C GLY A 57 -8.96 1.91 -4.30
N LEU A 58 -8.09 1.88 -3.29
CA LEU A 58 -6.88 2.70 -3.20
C LEU A 58 -5.66 1.83 -2.97
N ASN A 59 -4.60 2.06 -3.73
CA ASN A 59 -3.29 1.46 -3.55
C ASN A 59 -2.28 2.53 -3.13
N LEU A 60 -1.63 2.32 -1.99
CA LEU A 60 -0.60 3.19 -1.41
C LEU A 60 0.73 2.43 -1.36
N ASN A 61 1.76 2.98 -2.01
CA ASN A 61 3.12 2.43 -1.97
C ASN A 61 4.11 3.53 -1.62
N ILE A 62 4.90 3.32 -0.57
CA ILE A 62 5.79 4.32 -0.01
C ILE A 62 7.24 4.26 -0.53
N GLY A 63 7.48 3.61 -1.67
CA GLY A 63 8.83 3.36 -2.21
C GLY A 63 9.60 4.63 -2.61
N THR A 64 8.91 5.72 -2.95
CA THR A 64 9.54 7.01 -3.33
C THR A 64 8.86 8.18 -2.64
N LEU A 65 8.84 8.17 -1.31
CA LEU A 65 8.23 9.22 -0.51
C LEU A 65 8.88 10.58 -0.70
N ASN A 66 8.05 11.61 -0.63
CA ASN A 66 8.47 13.00 -0.53
C ASN A 66 7.47 13.81 0.31
N SER A 67 7.81 15.05 0.65
CA SER A 67 6.99 15.91 1.52
C SER A 67 5.61 16.23 0.94
N ARG A 68 5.44 16.12 -0.37
CA ARG A 68 4.17 16.37 -1.07
C ARG A 68 3.26 15.15 -1.07
N THR A 69 3.81 13.96 -1.33
CA THR A 69 3.00 12.74 -1.45
C THR A 69 2.51 12.19 -0.11
N ILE A 70 3.22 12.42 0.99
CA ILE A 70 2.80 11.94 2.32
C ILE A 70 1.44 12.51 2.74
N PRO A 71 1.19 13.84 2.71
CA PRO A 71 -0.15 14.36 3.02
C PRO A 71 -1.22 13.86 2.05
N SER A 72 -0.90 13.70 0.76
CA SER A 72 -1.83 13.15 -0.24
C SER A 72 -2.24 11.71 0.09
N MET A 73 -1.30 10.84 0.47
CA MET A 73 -1.58 9.47 0.89
C MET A 73 -2.49 9.41 2.11
N LEU A 74 -2.27 10.29 3.10
CA LEU A 74 -3.10 10.36 4.30
C LEU A 74 -4.52 10.86 3.99
N LEU A 75 -4.64 11.87 3.13
CA LEU A 75 -5.93 12.41 2.73
C LEU A 75 -6.73 11.39 1.91
N ALA A 76 -6.12 10.81 0.88
CA ALA A 76 -6.73 9.74 0.07
C ALA A 76 -7.13 8.54 0.93
N GLY A 77 -6.23 8.10 1.83
CA GLY A 77 -6.47 6.97 2.72
C GLY A 77 -7.63 7.18 3.69
N ARG A 78 -7.71 8.35 4.32
CA ARG A 78 -8.84 8.71 5.20
C ARG A 78 -10.14 8.81 4.41
N THR A 79 -10.10 9.33 3.20
CA THR A 79 -11.27 9.40 2.31
C THR A 79 -11.74 8.01 1.91
N ALA A 80 -10.83 7.11 1.51
CA ALA A 80 -11.16 5.72 1.21
C ALA A 80 -11.79 5.02 2.42
N HIS A 81 -11.19 5.18 3.61
CA HIS A 81 -11.72 4.60 4.85
C HIS A 81 -13.14 5.10 5.18
N ARG A 82 -13.37 6.43 5.11
CA ARG A 82 -14.69 7.04 5.32
C ARG A 82 -15.76 6.50 4.36
N LEU A 83 -15.36 6.19 3.12
CA LEU A 83 -16.25 5.67 2.07
C LEU A 83 -16.36 4.14 2.05
N GLY A 84 -15.71 3.44 2.98
CA GLY A 84 -15.68 1.98 3.02
C GLY A 84 -14.98 1.35 1.81
N ARG A 85 -14.05 2.07 1.16
CA ARG A 85 -13.27 1.55 0.04
C ARG A 85 -12.06 0.79 0.56
N PRO A 86 -11.73 -0.38 -0.03
CA PRO A 86 -10.54 -1.13 0.37
C PRO A 86 -9.26 -0.35 0.07
N VAL A 87 -8.32 -0.42 0.99
CA VAL A 87 -6.98 0.18 0.88
C VAL A 87 -5.93 -0.90 0.98
N VAL A 88 -5.04 -0.95 0.01
CA VAL A 88 -3.81 -1.75 0.05
C VAL A 88 -2.64 -0.84 0.40
N LEU A 89 -1.86 -1.21 1.40
CA LEU A 89 -0.60 -0.53 1.76
C LEU A 89 0.59 -1.43 1.47
N ASP A 90 1.52 -0.92 0.69
CA ASP A 90 2.84 -1.50 0.45
C ASP A 90 3.91 -0.62 1.13
N PRO A 91 4.39 -1.01 2.33
CA PRO A 91 5.29 -0.22 3.16
C PRO A 91 6.76 -0.37 2.73
N VAL A 92 7.05 -0.23 1.45
CA VAL A 92 8.36 -0.46 0.84
C VAL A 92 9.48 0.21 1.61
N GLY A 93 10.41 -0.61 2.14
CA GLY A 93 11.57 -0.15 2.86
C GLY A 93 11.26 0.44 4.24
N ALA A 94 10.15 0.10 4.85
CA ALA A 94 9.94 0.36 6.28
C ALA A 94 11.06 -0.32 7.07
N GLY A 95 11.69 0.42 7.98
CA GLY A 95 12.92 0.02 8.68
C GLY A 95 14.22 0.52 8.04
N ALA A 96 14.23 0.85 6.74
CA ALA A 96 15.42 1.37 6.05
C ALA A 96 15.68 2.86 6.32
N SER A 97 14.65 3.64 6.62
CA SER A 97 14.78 5.03 7.01
C SER A 97 13.71 5.45 8.01
N HIS A 98 14.01 6.47 8.80
CA HIS A 98 13.04 7.05 9.74
C HIS A 98 11.79 7.55 9.03
N LEU A 99 11.95 8.27 7.90
CA LEU A 99 10.83 8.80 7.13
C LEU A 99 9.86 7.69 6.67
N ARG A 100 10.38 6.58 6.14
CA ARG A 100 9.55 5.46 5.66
C ARG A 100 8.84 4.76 6.80
N THR A 101 9.55 4.48 7.88
CA THR A 101 9.00 3.82 9.07
C THR A 101 7.89 4.65 9.70
N GLU A 102 8.15 5.92 9.96
CA GLU A 102 7.16 6.84 10.54
C GLU A 102 5.93 7.00 9.63
N THR A 103 6.13 7.13 8.31
CA THR A 103 5.03 7.26 7.37
C THR A 103 4.19 5.98 7.32
N ALA A 104 4.82 4.81 7.28
CA ALA A 104 4.10 3.53 7.30
C ALA A 104 3.27 3.37 8.58
N LEU A 105 3.87 3.61 9.75
CA LEU A 105 3.16 3.55 11.03
C LEU A 105 2.03 4.58 11.13
N ARG A 106 2.22 5.76 10.56
CA ARG A 106 1.21 6.79 10.50
C ARG A 106 0.03 6.39 9.61
N LEU A 107 0.30 5.81 8.43
CA LEU A 107 -0.72 5.28 7.54
C LEU A 107 -1.51 4.14 8.20
N LEU A 108 -0.85 3.25 8.93
CA LEU A 108 -1.52 2.20 9.69
C LEU A 108 -2.53 2.77 10.70
N ARG A 109 -2.12 3.75 11.49
CA ARG A 109 -2.97 4.34 12.53
C ARG A 109 -4.13 5.16 11.96
N GLU A 110 -3.87 5.98 10.94
CA GLU A 110 -4.82 7.00 10.46
C GLU A 110 -5.70 6.51 9.30
N VAL A 111 -5.20 5.60 8.46
CA VAL A 111 -5.91 5.09 7.28
C VAL A 111 -6.57 3.75 7.56
N LYS A 112 -5.95 2.92 8.40
CA LYS A 112 -6.41 1.54 8.70
C LYS A 112 -6.57 0.72 7.41
N PRO A 113 -5.47 0.41 6.69
CA PRO A 113 -5.53 -0.31 5.43
C PRO A 113 -6.24 -1.67 5.60
N THR A 114 -6.95 -2.08 4.56
CA THR A 114 -7.63 -3.39 4.50
C THR A 114 -6.64 -4.53 4.31
N VAL A 115 -5.56 -4.26 3.58
CA VAL A 115 -4.50 -5.22 3.28
C VAL A 115 -3.14 -4.53 3.40
N ILE A 116 -2.19 -5.18 4.04
CA ILE A 116 -0.78 -4.79 4.05
C ILE A 116 -0.01 -5.86 3.27
N ARG A 117 0.78 -5.44 2.29
CA ARG A 117 1.62 -6.28 1.47
C ARG A 117 3.07 -5.86 1.62
N GLY A 118 3.91 -6.71 2.14
CA GLY A 118 5.32 -6.41 2.33
C GLY A 118 6.13 -7.69 2.52
N ASN A 119 7.45 -7.54 2.59
CA ASN A 119 8.36 -8.62 2.96
C ASN A 119 8.42 -8.80 4.50
N ILE A 120 9.11 -9.83 4.96
CA ILE A 120 9.20 -10.16 6.39
C ILE A 120 9.83 -9.03 7.20
N SER A 121 10.89 -8.39 6.70
CA SER A 121 11.57 -7.27 7.38
C SER A 121 10.63 -6.09 7.59
N GLU A 122 9.86 -5.74 6.56
CA GLU A 122 8.86 -4.68 6.62
C GLU A 122 7.76 -5.00 7.63
N MET A 123 7.21 -6.23 7.59
CA MET A 123 6.18 -6.65 8.55
C MET A 123 6.69 -6.64 10.00
N ARG A 124 7.91 -7.12 10.24
CA ARG A 124 8.53 -7.08 11.59
C ARG A 124 8.73 -5.66 12.08
N THR A 125 9.17 -4.75 11.20
CA THR A 125 9.31 -3.33 11.52
C THR A 125 8.00 -2.71 11.94
N LEU A 126 6.93 -2.98 11.20
CA LEU A 126 5.60 -2.45 11.52
C LEU A 126 5.06 -3.00 12.84
N ALA A 127 5.23 -4.31 13.08
CA ALA A 127 4.77 -4.97 14.31
C ALA A 127 5.55 -4.52 15.55
N ALA A 128 6.86 -4.25 15.41
CA ALA A 128 7.71 -3.79 16.50
C ALA A 128 7.68 -2.27 16.72
N GLY A 129 7.15 -1.49 15.76
CA GLY A 129 7.24 -0.04 15.75
C GLY A 129 8.65 0.52 15.49
N SER A 130 9.64 -0.36 15.31
CA SER A 130 11.02 -0.02 15.00
C SER A 130 11.73 -1.22 14.38
N GLY A 131 12.73 -1.00 13.52
CA GLY A 131 13.49 -2.08 12.91
C GLY A 131 14.60 -1.57 11.99
N THR A 132 15.46 -2.49 11.56
CA THR A 132 16.49 -2.25 10.56
C THR A 132 16.18 -3.09 9.34
N THR A 133 16.14 -2.45 8.17
CA THR A 133 15.95 -3.10 6.87
C THR A 133 17.02 -2.60 5.92
N LYS A 134 17.59 -3.48 5.11
CA LYS A 134 18.55 -3.10 4.07
C LYS A 134 17.82 -2.80 2.77
N GLY A 135 17.56 -1.51 2.53
CA GLY A 135 16.92 -1.07 1.29
C GLY A 135 15.47 -1.55 1.15
N VAL A 136 15.13 -2.12 -0.01
CA VAL A 136 13.80 -2.64 -0.34
C VAL A 136 13.71 -4.16 -0.26
N ASP A 137 14.85 -4.84 -0.09
CA ASP A 137 14.93 -6.28 0.03
C ASP A 137 14.84 -6.71 1.49
N ALA A 138 14.35 -7.93 1.71
CA ALA A 138 14.39 -8.55 3.03
C ALA A 138 15.85 -8.71 3.50
N ASP A 139 16.09 -8.57 4.80
CA ASP A 139 17.41 -8.89 5.35
C ASP A 139 17.71 -10.39 5.10
N ALA A 140 18.96 -10.70 4.71
CA ALA A 140 19.39 -12.08 4.49
C ALA A 140 19.25 -12.96 5.76
N ALA A 141 19.16 -12.34 6.94
CA ALA A 141 18.87 -13.01 8.20
C ALA A 141 17.39 -13.31 8.43
N ASP A 142 16.49 -12.74 7.62
CA ASP A 142 15.05 -12.95 7.74
C ASP A 142 14.66 -14.32 7.19
N LYS A 143 14.41 -15.25 8.10
CA LYS A 143 13.86 -16.56 7.76
C LYS A 143 12.39 -16.62 8.15
N ILE A 144 11.59 -17.27 7.31
CA ILE A 144 10.23 -17.64 7.66
C ILE A 144 10.33 -18.76 8.71
N THR A 145 10.00 -18.43 9.96
CA THR A 145 9.88 -19.38 11.06
C THR A 145 8.44 -19.33 11.56
N GLU A 146 8.01 -20.37 12.30
CA GLU A 146 6.69 -20.36 12.93
C GLU A 146 6.50 -19.11 13.80
N GLU A 147 7.52 -18.69 14.57
CA GLU A 147 7.47 -17.50 15.39
C GLU A 147 7.25 -16.21 14.57
N THR A 148 7.90 -16.06 13.41
CA THR A 148 7.71 -14.89 12.55
C THR A 148 6.34 -14.89 11.90
N LEU A 149 5.79 -16.06 11.59
CA LEU A 149 4.44 -16.22 11.06
C LEU A 149 3.39 -15.87 12.11
N ASP A 150 3.55 -16.38 13.33
CA ASP A 150 2.63 -16.09 14.45
C ASP A 150 2.60 -14.59 14.79
N ARG A 151 3.76 -13.93 14.78
CA ARG A 151 3.83 -12.46 14.97
C ARG A 151 3.14 -11.71 13.85
N ALA A 152 3.27 -12.15 12.60
CA ALA A 152 2.58 -11.52 11.47
C ALA A 152 1.06 -11.70 11.56
N VAL A 153 0.59 -12.87 11.97
CA VAL A 153 -0.84 -13.16 12.22
C VAL A 153 -1.38 -12.34 13.39
N ALA A 154 -0.63 -12.22 14.48
CA ALA A 154 -1.04 -11.41 15.64
C ALA A 154 -1.08 -9.89 15.33
N PHE A 155 -0.30 -9.44 14.33
CA PHE A 155 -0.30 -8.05 13.88
C PHE A 155 -1.46 -7.73 12.93
N ALA A 156 -1.92 -8.70 12.14
CA ALA A 156 -2.99 -8.55 11.16
C ALA A 156 -4.37 -8.45 11.83
#